data_0b86884ad63ac606d27a66a90e3fd2e5
#
_entry.id   0b86884ad63ac606d27a66a90e3fd2e5
#
_cell.length_a   1.000
_cell.length_b   1.000
_cell.length_c   1.000
_cell.angle_alpha   90.00
_cell.angle_beta   90.00
_cell.angle_gamma   90.00
#
_symmetry.space_group_name_H-M   'P 1'
#
loop_
_entity.id
_entity.type
_entity.pdbx_description
1 polymer ?
#
loop_
_entity_poly.entity_id
_entity_poly.type
_entity_poly.pdbx_seq_one_letter_code
_entity_poly.pdbx_strand_id
1 'polypeptide(L)'
;MASDSTTAFPKDVAIVGVHEHESRFSPNKTEFQIMAECARGALDDAGLALQDVDGLFGASMTMGMMGIVDLAEYLNVHPNYLDDTNIGGSSFVAHVNHAAAAINAGMCEVALVLYGSTSASSSVAIGTGGGSRSDPATSFVGPYGMTTVGSYAMYANLHMQKYGTTSEQLAEIAVAMRYHASLNPNAKMRTPI
;
A
#
# COMPACT_ATOMS: atom_id res chain seq x y z
N MET A 1 -29.17 -9.01 27.70
CA MET A 1 -28.41 -9.97 26.87
C MET A 1 -27.49 -9.15 26.01
N ALA A 2 -26.21 -9.08 26.35
CA ALA A 2 -25.21 -8.42 25.49
C ALA A 2 -25.01 -9.34 24.27
N SER A 3 -25.25 -8.81 23.08
CA SER A 3 -24.92 -9.52 21.84
C SER A 3 -23.40 -9.66 21.77
N ASP A 4 -22.94 -10.90 21.69
CA ASP A 4 -21.53 -11.23 21.46
C ASP A 4 -21.15 -10.75 20.06
N SER A 5 -20.68 -9.49 19.95
CA SER A 5 -20.33 -8.83 18.69
C SER A 5 -18.85 -9.02 18.38
N THR A 6 -18.32 -10.23 18.53
CA THR A 6 -16.89 -10.50 18.48
C THR A 6 -16.41 -11.11 17.17
N THR A 7 -17.00 -10.89 16.02
CA THR A 7 -16.32 -11.26 14.78
C THR A 7 -16.62 -10.26 13.66
N ALA A 8 -15.77 -9.27 13.53
CA ALA A 8 -15.78 -8.33 12.40
C ALA A 8 -15.28 -8.99 11.08
N PHE A 9 -14.77 -10.22 11.14
CA PHE A 9 -14.33 -10.96 9.96
C PHE A 9 -15.15 -12.22 9.81
N PRO A 10 -15.67 -12.50 8.62
CA PRO A 10 -16.30 -13.75 8.29
C PRO A 10 -15.29 -14.89 8.45
N LYS A 11 -15.69 -15.94 9.13
CA LYS A 11 -14.82 -17.08 9.47
C LYS A 11 -14.36 -17.90 8.26
N ASP A 12 -14.97 -17.67 7.09
CA ASP A 12 -14.82 -18.51 5.91
C ASP A 12 -14.00 -17.89 4.79
N VAL A 13 -13.33 -16.73 5.04
CA VAL A 13 -12.45 -16.07 4.07
C VAL A 13 -11.00 -16.24 4.48
N ALA A 14 -10.16 -16.68 3.54
CA ALA A 14 -8.73 -16.92 3.76
C ALA A 14 -7.87 -16.14 2.74
N ILE A 15 -6.68 -15.76 3.16
CA ILE A 15 -5.62 -15.33 2.23
C ILE A 15 -4.92 -16.61 1.75
N VAL A 16 -5.03 -16.91 0.47
CA VAL A 16 -4.57 -18.18 -0.13
C VAL A 16 -3.29 -18.03 -0.96
N GLY A 17 -2.90 -16.82 -1.32
CA GLY A 17 -1.67 -16.57 -2.05
C GLY A 17 -1.13 -15.18 -1.78
N VAL A 18 0.20 -15.05 -1.76
CA VAL A 18 0.92 -13.78 -1.61
C VAL A 18 2.13 -13.76 -2.51
N HIS A 19 2.43 -12.59 -3.06
CA HIS A 19 3.65 -12.41 -3.83
C HIS A 19 4.21 -11.00 -3.64
N GLU A 20 5.50 -10.92 -3.54
CA GLU A 20 6.25 -9.67 -3.48
C GLU A 20 7.20 -9.60 -4.68
N HIS A 21 7.14 -8.51 -5.44
CA HIS A 21 7.99 -8.33 -6.62
C HIS A 21 9.47 -8.48 -6.26
N GLU A 22 10.21 -9.27 -7.04
CA GLU A 22 11.62 -9.61 -6.76
C GLU A 22 12.54 -8.39 -6.69
N SER A 23 12.32 -7.42 -7.59
CA SER A 23 13.14 -6.21 -7.63
C SER A 23 12.53 -5.06 -6.83
N ARG A 24 13.33 -4.44 -5.98
CA ARG A 24 13.02 -3.18 -5.30
C ARG A 24 13.38 -1.94 -6.12
N PHE A 25 13.97 -2.13 -7.29
CA PHE A 25 14.36 -1.06 -8.21
C PHE A 25 14.09 -1.50 -9.65
N SER A 26 13.08 -0.95 -10.27
CA SER A 26 12.57 -1.34 -11.59
C SER A 26 12.38 -0.12 -12.49
N PRO A 27 13.49 0.51 -12.94
CA PRO A 27 13.42 1.77 -13.72
C PRO A 27 12.81 1.60 -15.11
N ASN A 28 12.74 0.36 -15.61
CA ASN A 28 12.25 0.05 -16.95
C ASN A 28 10.86 -0.59 -16.95
N LYS A 29 10.15 -0.53 -15.82
CA LYS A 29 8.79 -1.07 -15.69
C LYS A 29 7.80 0.03 -15.34
N THR A 30 6.56 -0.16 -15.77
CA THR A 30 5.42 0.62 -15.31
C THR A 30 4.82 -0.01 -14.04
N GLU A 31 4.00 0.76 -13.33
CA GLU A 31 3.25 0.25 -12.18
C GLU A 31 2.39 -0.95 -12.57
N PHE A 32 1.73 -0.90 -13.72
CA PHE A 32 0.87 -2.00 -14.21
C PHE A 32 1.65 -3.26 -14.53
N GLN A 33 2.86 -3.14 -15.08
CA GLN A 33 3.73 -4.30 -15.29
C GLN A 33 4.13 -4.96 -13.97
N ILE A 34 4.49 -4.15 -12.96
CA ILE A 34 4.82 -4.65 -11.62
C ILE A 34 3.60 -5.35 -11.00
N MET A 35 2.43 -4.72 -11.08
CA MET A 35 1.17 -5.30 -10.56
C MET A 35 0.81 -6.60 -11.28
N ALA A 36 0.97 -6.68 -12.59
CA ALA A 36 0.69 -7.89 -13.36
C ALA A 36 1.63 -9.05 -13.01
N GLU A 37 2.90 -8.76 -12.76
CA GLU A 37 3.87 -9.76 -12.31
C GLU A 37 3.53 -10.24 -10.89
N CYS A 38 3.16 -9.31 -9.99
CA CYS A 38 2.71 -9.67 -8.65
C CYS A 38 1.40 -10.46 -8.66
N ALA A 39 0.45 -10.07 -9.50
CA ALA A 39 -0.81 -10.81 -9.68
C ALA A 39 -0.55 -12.27 -10.08
N ARG A 40 0.31 -12.47 -11.08
CA ARG A 40 0.67 -13.82 -11.53
C ARG A 40 1.32 -14.62 -10.41
N GLY A 41 2.32 -14.03 -9.72
CA GLY A 41 3.01 -14.74 -8.64
C GLY A 41 2.10 -15.09 -7.46
N ALA A 42 1.15 -14.22 -7.09
CA ALA A 42 0.19 -14.50 -6.03
C ALA A 42 -0.84 -15.59 -6.42
N LEU A 43 -1.26 -15.58 -7.69
CA LEU A 43 -2.16 -16.61 -8.22
C LEU A 43 -1.46 -17.96 -8.35
N ASP A 44 -0.20 -17.99 -8.79
CA ASP A 44 0.63 -19.20 -8.84
C ASP A 44 0.81 -19.79 -7.44
N ASP A 45 1.04 -18.96 -6.41
CA ASP A 45 1.15 -19.38 -5.01
C ASP A 45 -0.18 -19.96 -4.48
N ALA A 46 -1.31 -19.40 -4.93
CA ALA A 46 -2.65 -19.88 -4.58
C ALA A 46 -3.10 -21.13 -5.38
N GLY A 47 -2.43 -21.47 -6.46
CA GLY A 47 -2.88 -22.48 -7.41
C GLY A 47 -4.11 -22.06 -8.21
N LEU A 48 -4.30 -20.75 -8.42
CA LEU A 48 -5.41 -20.15 -9.14
C LEU A 48 -4.97 -19.58 -10.48
N ALA A 49 -5.92 -19.40 -11.40
CA ALA A 49 -5.71 -18.74 -12.67
C ALA A 49 -6.28 -17.31 -12.67
N LEU A 50 -5.80 -16.48 -13.58
CA LEU A 50 -6.26 -15.09 -13.70
C LEU A 50 -7.77 -14.99 -14.01
N GLN A 51 -8.32 -15.98 -14.69
CA GLN A 51 -9.75 -16.09 -15.00
C GLN A 51 -10.64 -16.36 -13.78
N ASP A 52 -10.05 -16.84 -12.68
CA ASP A 52 -10.77 -17.11 -11.44
C ASP A 52 -11.01 -15.81 -10.64
N VAL A 53 -10.29 -14.73 -10.98
CA VAL A 53 -10.40 -13.43 -10.29
C VAL A 53 -11.68 -12.73 -10.70
N ASP A 54 -12.59 -12.54 -9.75
CA ASP A 54 -13.87 -11.84 -9.92
C ASP A 54 -14.04 -10.63 -8.98
N GLY A 55 -13.05 -10.36 -8.11
CA GLY A 55 -12.92 -9.14 -7.31
C GLY A 55 -11.53 -8.53 -7.47
N LEU A 56 -11.44 -7.23 -7.82
CA LEU A 56 -10.17 -6.52 -7.96
C LEU A 56 -10.13 -5.29 -7.06
N PHE A 57 -9.04 -5.18 -6.29
CA PHE A 57 -8.85 -4.15 -5.28
C PHE A 57 -7.50 -3.45 -5.50
N GLY A 58 -7.51 -2.14 -5.51
CA GLY A 58 -6.32 -1.33 -5.68
C GLY A 58 -6.53 0.09 -5.17
N ALA A 59 -5.50 0.91 -5.23
CA ALA A 59 -5.59 2.33 -4.92
C ALA A 59 -4.96 3.15 -6.03
N SER A 60 -5.74 4.02 -6.65
CA SER A 60 -5.36 4.83 -7.81
C SER A 60 -4.34 5.94 -7.51
N MET A 61 -3.61 5.87 -6.40
CA MET A 61 -2.61 6.87 -6.03
C MET A 61 -1.55 7.10 -7.12
N THR A 62 -1.24 6.07 -7.88
CA THR A 62 -0.22 6.11 -8.94
C THR A 62 -0.78 5.79 -10.33
N MET A 63 -2.03 5.35 -10.41
CA MET A 63 -2.64 4.80 -11.63
C MET A 63 -3.50 5.80 -12.42
N GLY A 64 -3.76 6.99 -11.89
CA GLY A 64 -4.66 7.97 -12.50
C GLY A 64 -6.12 7.83 -12.07
N MET A 65 -7.01 8.62 -12.67
CA MET A 65 -8.40 8.78 -12.21
C MET A 65 -9.25 7.51 -12.35
N MET A 66 -8.98 6.68 -13.33
CA MET A 66 -9.71 5.42 -13.58
C MET A 66 -8.82 4.19 -13.35
N GLY A 67 -7.79 4.34 -12.56
CA GLY A 67 -6.69 3.40 -12.48
C GLY A 67 -7.07 1.96 -12.19
N ILE A 68 -8.07 1.70 -11.35
CA ILE A 68 -8.51 0.32 -11.09
C ILE A 68 -9.23 -0.30 -12.29
N VAL A 69 -9.95 0.51 -13.08
CA VAL A 69 -10.61 0.05 -14.32
C VAL A 69 -9.54 -0.23 -15.39
N ASP A 70 -8.59 0.69 -15.55
CA ASP A 70 -7.48 0.55 -16.48
C ASP A 70 -6.61 -0.68 -16.12
N LEU A 71 -6.45 -0.97 -14.82
CA LEU A 71 -5.74 -2.16 -14.34
C LEU A 71 -6.53 -3.45 -14.68
N ALA A 72 -7.85 -3.46 -14.50
CA ALA A 72 -8.68 -4.60 -14.88
C ALA A 72 -8.58 -4.90 -16.38
N GLU A 73 -8.61 -3.85 -17.21
CA GLU A 73 -8.43 -3.95 -18.65
C GLU A 73 -7.02 -4.46 -19.01
N TYR A 74 -5.98 -3.89 -18.37
CA TYR A 74 -4.59 -4.31 -18.59
C TYR A 74 -4.33 -5.78 -18.23
N LEU A 75 -4.94 -6.26 -17.15
CA LEU A 75 -4.89 -7.66 -16.73
C LEU A 75 -5.80 -8.57 -17.55
N ASN A 76 -6.71 -8.00 -18.35
CA ASN A 76 -7.75 -8.73 -19.07
C ASN A 76 -8.63 -9.58 -18.12
N VAL A 77 -9.00 -9.00 -16.99
CA VAL A 77 -9.97 -9.57 -16.02
C VAL A 77 -11.29 -8.84 -16.11
N HIS A 78 -12.40 -9.54 -15.83
CA HIS A 78 -13.74 -8.99 -15.86
C HIS A 78 -14.38 -9.15 -14.47
N PRO A 79 -13.94 -8.37 -13.47
CA PRO A 79 -14.37 -8.55 -12.10
C PRO A 79 -15.84 -8.14 -11.92
N ASN A 80 -16.55 -8.89 -11.07
CA ASN A 80 -17.90 -8.53 -10.61
C ASN A 80 -17.85 -7.41 -9.57
N TYR A 81 -16.70 -7.26 -8.89
CA TYR A 81 -16.49 -6.27 -7.85
C TYR A 81 -15.16 -5.53 -8.03
N LEU A 82 -15.22 -4.21 -7.99
CA LEU A 82 -14.05 -3.32 -8.02
C LEU A 82 -14.05 -2.43 -6.78
N ASP A 83 -12.88 -2.26 -6.15
CA ASP A 83 -12.69 -1.32 -5.05
C ASP A 83 -11.40 -0.52 -5.23
N ASP A 84 -11.55 0.81 -5.26
CA ASP A 84 -10.45 1.77 -5.36
C ASP A 84 -10.42 2.70 -4.13
N THR A 85 -10.58 2.14 -2.95
CA THR A 85 -10.49 2.91 -1.71
C THR A 85 -9.08 3.42 -1.51
N ASN A 86 -8.93 4.75 -1.54
CA ASN A 86 -7.65 5.43 -1.39
C ASN A 86 -7.57 6.23 -0.09
N ILE A 87 -6.98 5.64 0.94
CA ILE A 87 -6.71 6.23 2.25
C ILE A 87 -5.21 6.23 2.58
N GLY A 88 -4.37 6.36 1.55
CA GLY A 88 -2.92 6.29 1.65
C GLY A 88 -2.41 4.84 1.78
N GLY A 89 -1.26 4.64 2.40
CA GLY A 89 -0.64 3.31 2.52
C GLY A 89 -1.48 2.27 3.26
N SER A 90 -2.46 2.71 4.06
CA SER A 90 -3.40 1.83 4.77
C SER A 90 -4.50 1.24 3.86
N SER A 91 -4.62 1.70 2.62
CA SER A 91 -5.61 1.22 1.65
C SER A 91 -5.61 -0.30 1.52
N PHE A 92 -4.43 -0.88 1.38
CA PHE A 92 -4.28 -2.32 1.11
C PHE A 92 -4.69 -3.20 2.29
N VAL A 93 -4.51 -2.72 3.52
CA VAL A 93 -5.05 -3.39 4.72
C VAL A 93 -6.57 -3.24 4.79
N ALA A 94 -7.12 -2.06 4.45
CA ALA A 94 -8.56 -1.85 4.34
C ALA A 94 -9.17 -2.75 3.26
N HIS A 95 -8.50 -2.91 2.11
CA HIS A 95 -8.96 -3.78 1.02
C HIS A 95 -9.10 -5.25 1.45
N VAL A 96 -8.25 -5.76 2.35
CA VAL A 96 -8.42 -7.11 2.90
C VAL A 96 -9.77 -7.24 3.62
N ASN A 97 -10.14 -6.22 4.41
CA ASN A 97 -11.44 -6.20 5.09
C ASN A 97 -12.61 -6.04 4.09
N HIS A 98 -12.46 -5.17 3.09
CA HIS A 98 -13.47 -4.97 2.05
C HIS A 98 -13.65 -6.23 1.20
N ALA A 99 -12.56 -6.91 0.83
CA ALA A 99 -12.61 -8.19 0.11
C ALA A 99 -13.35 -9.26 0.93
N ALA A 100 -13.05 -9.38 2.22
CA ALA A 100 -13.76 -10.29 3.10
C ALA A 100 -15.26 -9.97 3.17
N ALA A 101 -15.63 -8.70 3.25
CA ALA A 101 -17.03 -8.27 3.25
C ALA A 101 -17.72 -8.55 1.90
N ALA A 102 -17.05 -8.27 0.78
CA ALA A 102 -17.57 -8.51 -0.57
C ALA A 102 -17.82 -10.01 -0.83
N ILE A 103 -16.88 -10.87 -0.44
CA ILE A 103 -17.01 -12.34 -0.55
C ILE A 103 -18.20 -12.82 0.27
N ASN A 104 -18.35 -12.35 1.51
CA ASN A 104 -19.49 -12.73 2.34
C ASN A 104 -20.84 -12.22 1.85
N ALA A 105 -20.84 -11.09 1.17
CA ALA A 105 -22.03 -10.54 0.51
C ALA A 105 -22.34 -11.25 -0.83
N GLY A 106 -21.49 -12.20 -1.27
CA GLY A 106 -21.64 -12.90 -2.54
C GLY A 106 -21.38 -12.02 -3.76
N MET A 107 -20.61 -10.93 -3.59
CA MET A 107 -20.28 -10.01 -4.68
C MET A 107 -19.08 -10.51 -5.51
N CYS A 108 -18.21 -11.30 -4.90
CA CYS A 108 -17.09 -12.01 -5.54
C CYS A 108 -16.72 -13.25 -4.72
N GLU A 109 -15.93 -14.15 -5.32
CA GLU A 109 -15.41 -15.35 -4.69
C GLU A 109 -13.89 -15.32 -4.55
N VAL A 110 -13.20 -14.77 -5.53
CA VAL A 110 -11.73 -14.64 -5.59
C VAL A 110 -11.33 -13.17 -5.70
N ALA A 111 -10.85 -12.63 -4.60
CA ALA A 111 -10.42 -11.24 -4.50
C ALA A 111 -8.91 -11.11 -4.70
N LEU A 112 -8.47 -10.27 -5.64
CA LEU A 112 -7.07 -9.93 -5.89
C LEU A 112 -6.81 -8.50 -5.41
N VAL A 113 -5.93 -8.34 -4.42
CA VAL A 113 -5.51 -7.05 -3.88
C VAL A 113 -4.12 -6.72 -4.40
N LEU A 114 -3.97 -5.62 -5.13
CA LEU A 114 -2.72 -5.27 -5.80
C LEU A 114 -2.19 -3.89 -5.42
N TYR A 115 -0.87 -3.81 -5.32
CA TYR A 115 -0.12 -2.56 -5.26
C TYR A 115 1.11 -2.63 -6.17
N GLY A 116 1.36 -1.55 -6.88
CA GLY A 116 2.59 -1.34 -7.62
C GLY A 116 2.98 0.13 -7.61
N SER A 117 4.28 0.39 -7.55
CA SER A 117 4.82 1.75 -7.60
C SER A 117 6.24 1.73 -8.16
N THR A 118 6.55 2.71 -8.99
CA THR A 118 7.90 2.97 -9.51
C THR A 118 8.63 4.06 -8.71
N SER A 119 8.05 4.54 -7.60
CA SER A 119 8.62 5.66 -6.81
C SER A 119 10.05 5.43 -6.36
N ALA A 120 10.45 4.17 -6.06
CA ALA A 120 11.83 3.85 -5.71
C ALA A 120 12.81 3.94 -6.88
N SER A 121 12.31 3.92 -8.12
CA SER A 121 13.07 3.94 -9.38
C SER A 121 12.97 5.29 -10.09
N SER A 122 12.00 6.12 -9.72
CA SER A 122 11.78 7.45 -10.26
C SER A 122 12.46 8.51 -9.38
N SER A 123 12.68 9.69 -9.96
CA SER A 123 13.27 10.84 -9.24
C SER A 123 12.28 11.54 -8.29
N VAL A 124 11.10 10.94 -8.05
CA VAL A 124 10.09 11.53 -7.18
C VAL A 124 10.51 11.33 -5.73
N ALA A 125 10.73 12.42 -5.02
CA ALA A 125 11.04 12.38 -3.60
C ALA A 125 9.82 11.89 -2.79
N ILE A 126 9.96 10.78 -2.11
CA ILE A 126 8.91 10.21 -1.26
C ILE A 126 8.59 11.20 -0.12
N GLY A 127 7.31 11.43 0.13
CA GLY A 127 6.86 12.32 1.19
C GLY A 127 6.85 13.81 0.86
N THR A 128 7.18 14.18 -0.40
CA THR A 128 7.05 15.55 -0.89
C THR A 128 5.67 15.80 -1.50
N GLY A 129 4.71 14.91 -1.33
CA GLY A 129 3.40 14.91 -1.95
C GLY A 129 2.79 16.29 -1.97
N GLY A 130 2.77 16.88 -3.15
CA GLY A 130 2.05 18.11 -3.42
C GLY A 130 0.56 17.77 -3.53
N GLY A 131 -0.22 18.11 -2.52
CA GLY A 131 -1.66 18.18 -2.68
C GLY A 131 -2.01 19.12 -3.82
N SER A 132 -3.14 18.91 -4.46
CA SER A 132 -3.65 19.85 -5.48
C SER A 132 -3.73 21.25 -4.88
N ARG A 133 -3.30 22.27 -5.63
CA ARG A 133 -3.44 23.68 -5.23
C ARG A 133 -4.89 24.09 -4.95
N SER A 134 -5.84 23.32 -5.42
CA SER A 134 -7.28 23.52 -5.18
C SER A 134 -7.79 22.84 -3.91
N ASP A 135 -6.97 22.02 -3.23
CA ASP A 135 -7.33 21.44 -1.93
C ASP A 135 -7.27 22.52 -0.84
N PRO A 136 -8.37 22.76 -0.08
CA PRO A 136 -8.41 23.75 0.97
C PRO A 136 -7.32 23.55 2.04
N ALA A 137 -7.02 22.30 2.42
CA ALA A 137 -5.95 22.00 3.38
C ALA A 137 -4.58 22.43 2.84
N THR A 138 -4.30 22.14 1.57
CA THR A 138 -3.06 22.59 0.90
C THR A 138 -2.96 24.11 0.81
N SER A 139 -4.09 24.81 0.64
CA SER A 139 -4.11 26.29 0.59
C SER A 139 -3.69 26.92 1.93
N PHE A 140 -3.98 26.27 3.07
CA PHE A 140 -3.57 26.75 4.39
C PHE A 140 -2.14 26.37 4.76
N VAL A 141 -1.70 25.16 4.44
CA VAL A 141 -0.38 24.64 4.86
C VAL A 141 0.70 24.79 3.79
N GLY A 142 0.32 24.77 2.52
CA GLY A 142 1.22 24.86 1.39
C GLY A 142 2.13 26.09 1.38
N PRO A 143 1.64 27.32 1.73
CA PRO A 143 2.49 28.52 1.81
C PRO A 143 3.64 28.42 2.81
N TYR A 144 3.52 27.53 3.81
CA TYR A 144 4.56 27.30 4.81
C TYR A 144 5.54 26.18 4.42
N GLY A 145 5.44 25.65 3.20
CA GLY A 145 6.33 24.61 2.71
C GLY A 145 6.16 23.26 3.40
N MET A 146 5.01 22.99 4.03
CA MET A 146 4.75 21.75 4.75
C MET A 146 4.66 20.56 3.79
N THR A 147 5.54 19.59 4.01
CA THR A 147 5.50 18.27 3.38
C THR A 147 5.10 17.24 4.44
N THR A 148 4.79 16.00 4.03
CA THR A 148 4.53 14.91 4.97
C THR A 148 5.70 14.71 5.94
N VAL A 149 6.94 14.76 5.44
CA VAL A 149 8.16 14.65 6.25
C VAL A 149 8.27 15.82 7.23
N GLY A 150 8.01 17.05 6.76
CA GLY A 150 7.99 18.25 7.62
C GLY A 150 6.97 18.17 8.74
N SER A 151 5.78 17.66 8.44
CA SER A 151 4.73 17.47 9.45
C SER A 151 5.17 16.47 10.53
N TYR A 152 5.72 15.34 10.15
CA TYR A 152 6.26 14.37 11.13
C TYR A 152 7.42 14.93 11.94
N ALA A 153 8.29 15.75 11.33
CA ALA A 153 9.37 16.41 12.05
C ALA A 153 8.85 17.37 13.13
N MET A 154 7.76 18.08 12.88
CA MET A 154 7.13 18.94 13.88
C MET A 154 6.55 18.14 15.05
N TYR A 155 5.90 17.00 14.78
CA TYR A 155 5.42 16.11 15.86
C TYR A 155 6.59 15.53 16.66
N ALA A 156 7.67 15.10 15.99
CA ALA A 156 8.87 14.63 16.66
C ALA A 156 9.48 15.72 17.57
N ASN A 157 9.59 16.95 17.07
CA ASN A 157 10.11 18.08 17.86
C ASN A 157 9.23 18.39 19.08
N LEU A 158 7.91 18.38 18.90
CA LEU A 158 6.97 18.55 20.03
C LEU A 158 7.15 17.44 21.08
N HIS A 159 7.32 16.20 20.65
CA HIS A 159 7.56 15.06 21.53
C HIS A 159 8.88 15.22 22.30
N MET A 160 9.94 15.63 21.60
CA MET A 160 11.23 15.93 22.22
C MET A 160 11.12 17.01 23.30
N GLN A 161 10.41 18.11 23.00
CA GLN A 161 10.20 19.19 23.95
C GLN A 161 9.38 18.76 25.17
N LYS A 162 8.34 17.94 24.94
CA LYS A 162 7.40 17.54 26.01
C LYS A 162 7.93 16.43 26.90
N TYR A 163 8.66 15.49 26.34
CA TYR A 163 9.08 14.25 26.99
C TYR A 163 10.61 14.07 27.10
N GLY A 164 11.41 14.98 26.56
CA GLY A 164 12.87 14.90 26.61
C GLY A 164 13.47 13.84 25.67
N THR A 165 12.69 13.34 24.69
CA THR A 165 13.21 12.39 23.70
C THR A 165 14.34 13.02 22.92
N THR A 166 15.42 12.28 22.67
CA THR A 166 16.61 12.77 21.97
C THR A 166 16.67 12.28 20.52
N SER A 167 17.51 12.93 19.72
CA SER A 167 17.78 12.50 18.33
C SER A 167 18.36 11.09 18.27
N GLU A 168 19.20 10.73 19.25
CA GLU A 168 19.81 9.42 19.35
C GLU A 168 18.78 8.33 19.56
N GLN A 169 17.75 8.58 20.41
CA GLN A 169 16.63 7.65 20.61
C GLN A 169 15.83 7.43 19.34
N LEU A 170 15.64 8.47 18.53
CA LEU A 170 15.01 8.32 17.21
C LEU A 170 15.91 7.58 16.22
N ALA A 171 17.24 7.82 16.28
CA ALA A 171 18.22 7.15 15.43
C ALA A 171 18.29 5.65 15.71
N GLU A 172 18.08 5.19 16.96
CA GLU A 172 18.04 3.76 17.30
C GLU A 172 17.00 2.98 16.48
N ILE A 173 15.88 3.60 16.12
CA ILE A 173 14.88 2.98 15.26
C ILE A 173 15.48 2.72 13.86
N ALA A 174 16.20 3.71 13.31
CA ALA A 174 16.83 3.57 11.99
C ALA A 174 17.95 2.51 12.01
N VAL A 175 18.76 2.48 13.08
CA VAL A 175 19.82 1.49 13.27
C VAL A 175 19.24 0.08 13.36
N ALA A 176 18.21 -0.12 14.18
CA ALA A 176 17.54 -1.42 14.32
C ALA A 176 16.95 -1.89 12.99
N MET A 177 16.23 -1.03 12.28
CA MET A 177 15.66 -1.35 10.96
C MET A 177 16.75 -1.67 9.93
N ARG A 178 17.86 -0.93 9.95
CA ARG A 178 19.00 -1.19 9.06
C ARG A 178 19.69 -2.51 9.38
N TYR A 179 19.82 -2.85 10.65
CA TYR A 179 20.32 -4.15 11.07
C TYR A 179 19.46 -5.29 10.53
N HIS A 180 18.13 -5.23 10.70
CA HIS A 180 17.23 -6.23 10.13
C HIS A 180 17.28 -6.27 8.59
N ALA A 181 17.38 -5.12 7.94
CA ALA A 181 17.55 -5.06 6.48
C ALA A 181 18.85 -5.74 6.02
N SER A 182 19.94 -5.66 6.79
CA SER A 182 21.20 -6.32 6.45
C SER A 182 21.09 -7.85 6.43
N LEU A 183 20.15 -8.41 7.20
CA LEU A 183 19.86 -9.84 7.27
C LEU A 183 18.92 -10.33 6.16
N ASN A 184 18.18 -9.42 5.53
CA ASN A 184 17.22 -9.76 4.47
C ASN A 184 17.87 -9.63 3.09
N PRO A 185 18.05 -10.71 2.31
CA PRO A 185 18.66 -10.65 0.99
C PRO A 185 17.88 -9.78 -0.01
N ASN A 186 16.57 -9.60 0.19
CA ASN A 186 15.69 -8.83 -0.68
C ASN A 186 15.60 -7.35 -0.30
N ALA A 187 16.19 -6.93 0.83
CA ALA A 187 16.16 -5.54 1.23
C ALA A 187 17.09 -4.67 0.36
N LYS A 188 16.59 -3.47 -0.03
CA LYS A 188 17.36 -2.51 -0.82
C LYS A 188 18.50 -1.88 -0.02
N MET A 189 18.28 -1.54 1.24
CA MET A 189 19.18 -0.76 2.08
C MET A 189 19.89 -1.65 3.10
N ARG A 190 20.90 -2.41 2.67
CA ARG A 190 21.57 -3.43 3.48
C ARG A 190 22.89 -2.98 4.13
N THR A 191 23.47 -1.88 3.66
CA THR A 191 24.73 -1.36 4.24
C THR A 191 24.46 -0.85 5.66
N PRO A 192 25.24 -1.30 6.67
CA PRO A 192 25.11 -0.77 8.05
C PRO A 192 25.25 0.75 8.13
N ILE A 193 24.65 1.34 9.14
CA ILE A 193 24.75 2.76 9.50
C ILE A 193 25.19 2.91 10.94
#